data_8343ac803992836b675edc65f73a2c1a
#
_entry.id   8343ac803992836b675edc65f73a2c1a
#
_cell.length_a   1.000
_cell.length_b   1.000
_cell.length_c   1.000
_cell.angle_alpha   90.00
_cell.angle_beta   90.00
_cell.angle_gamma   90.00
#
_symmetry.space_group_name_H-M   'P 1'
#
loop_
_entity.id
_entity.type
_entity.pdbx_description
1 polymer ?
#
loop_
_entity_poly.entity_id
_entity_poly.type
_entity_poly.pdbx_seq_one_letter_code
_entity_poly.pdbx_strand_id
1 'polypeptide(L)'
;MKQFKLMMMAALAALMSFSVVSCSDDDDDSAQSKHDKKMEAVSAEVKANKKHDTALLLVTFGSTWDAPQETFKGMKEQFAKKFSNMDVYFSFTSEICMTRCAAKGWNYYAPSFYLEAIGLAGYKTVCVQSL
;
A
#
# COMPACT_ATOMS: atom_id res chain seq x y z
N MET A 1 -39.99 12.40 -26.46
CA MET A 1 -39.47 12.05 -25.12
C MET A 1 -38.32 11.07 -25.15
N LYS A 2 -38.30 10.03 -25.97
CA LYS A 2 -37.17 9.10 -26.08
C LYS A 2 -35.91 9.73 -26.66
N GLN A 3 -36.03 10.69 -27.57
CA GLN A 3 -34.89 11.40 -28.19
C GLN A 3 -34.21 12.35 -27.21
N PHE A 4 -34.94 12.91 -26.27
CA PHE A 4 -34.39 13.83 -25.27
C PHE A 4 -33.49 13.07 -24.24
N LYS A 5 -33.90 11.86 -23.88
CA LYS A 5 -33.09 10.99 -23.00
C LYS A 5 -31.80 10.50 -23.66
N LEU A 6 -31.86 10.22 -24.96
CA LEU A 6 -30.68 9.86 -25.76
C LEU A 6 -29.68 11.00 -25.91
N MET A 7 -30.17 12.23 -26.09
CA MET A 7 -29.29 13.41 -26.15
C MET A 7 -28.61 13.71 -24.81
N MET A 8 -29.32 13.54 -23.70
CA MET A 8 -28.71 13.69 -22.37
C MET A 8 -27.66 12.64 -22.06
N MET A 9 -27.90 11.39 -22.49
CA MET A 9 -26.90 10.32 -22.30
C MET A 9 -25.66 10.55 -23.17
N ALA A 10 -25.83 11.06 -24.39
CA ALA A 10 -24.69 11.36 -25.24
C ALA A 10 -23.85 12.54 -24.71
N ALA A 11 -24.49 13.52 -24.10
CA ALA A 11 -23.79 14.64 -23.47
C ALA A 11 -23.02 14.22 -22.22
N LEU A 12 -23.57 13.34 -21.40
CA LEU A 12 -22.87 12.80 -20.24
C LEU A 12 -21.69 11.91 -20.63
N ALA A 13 -21.83 11.11 -21.65
CA ALA A 13 -20.75 10.26 -22.17
C ALA A 13 -19.60 11.11 -22.73
N ALA A 14 -19.91 12.21 -23.39
CA ALA A 14 -18.91 13.15 -23.92
C ALA A 14 -18.13 13.85 -22.80
N LEU A 15 -18.79 14.20 -21.69
CA LEU A 15 -18.16 14.81 -20.53
C LEU A 15 -17.26 13.84 -19.78
N MET A 16 -17.64 12.58 -19.68
CA MET A 16 -16.80 11.56 -19.07
C MET A 16 -15.55 11.23 -19.91
N SER A 17 -15.68 11.21 -21.23
CA SER A 17 -14.54 11.00 -22.12
C SER A 17 -13.54 12.14 -22.03
N PHE A 18 -13.99 13.35 -21.84
CA PHE A 18 -13.13 14.52 -21.74
C PHE A 18 -12.33 14.55 -20.44
N SER A 19 -12.90 14.15 -19.31
CA SER A 19 -12.19 14.07 -18.04
C SER A 19 -11.14 12.96 -18.01
N VAL A 20 -11.33 11.86 -18.72
CA VAL A 20 -10.36 10.78 -18.86
C VAL A 20 -9.16 11.22 -19.71
N VAL A 21 -9.38 11.99 -20.77
CA VAL A 21 -8.31 12.50 -21.64
C VAL A 21 -7.44 13.53 -20.93
N SER A 22 -7.99 14.37 -20.07
CA SER A 22 -7.21 15.36 -19.32
C SER A 22 -6.34 14.73 -18.21
N CYS A 23 -6.68 13.54 -17.73
CA CYS A 23 -5.87 12.79 -16.76
C CYS A 23 -4.72 12.00 -17.41
N SER A 24 -4.75 11.76 -18.72
CA SER A 24 -3.74 10.98 -19.43
C SER A 24 -2.59 11.80 -20.01
N ASP A 25 -2.72 13.12 -20.03
CA ASP A 25 -1.71 14.03 -20.56
C ASP A 25 -0.60 14.39 -19.58
N ASP A 26 -0.72 13.99 -18.34
CA ASP A 26 0.35 14.17 -17.38
C ASP A 26 1.35 13.04 -17.54
N ASP A 27 2.36 13.26 -18.36
CA ASP A 27 3.62 12.51 -18.38
C ASP A 27 4.34 12.55 -17.03
N ASP A 28 3.85 13.32 -16.14
CA ASP A 28 4.16 13.25 -14.73
C ASP A 28 3.48 12.01 -14.15
N ASP A 29 4.10 10.86 -14.35
CA ASP A 29 4.17 9.85 -13.31
C ASP A 29 4.84 10.54 -12.14
N SER A 30 4.18 11.56 -11.68
CA SER A 30 4.59 12.41 -10.61
C SER A 30 4.86 11.52 -9.41
N ALA A 31 5.78 11.91 -8.60
CA ALA A 31 6.01 11.29 -7.29
C ALA A 31 4.68 11.05 -6.56
N GLN A 32 3.69 11.90 -6.78
CA GLN A 32 2.33 11.77 -6.23
C GLN A 32 1.59 10.53 -6.75
N SER A 33 1.59 10.27 -8.05
CA SER A 33 0.94 9.06 -8.61
C SER A 33 1.57 7.77 -8.10
N LYS A 34 2.89 7.73 -7.96
CA LYS A 34 3.61 6.58 -7.38
C LYS A 34 3.31 6.41 -5.90
N HIS A 35 3.23 7.52 -5.17
CA HIS A 35 2.83 7.54 -3.78
C HIS A 35 1.42 6.97 -3.59
N ASP A 36 0.47 7.43 -4.38
CA ASP A 36 -0.93 7.00 -4.30
C ASP A 36 -1.09 5.50 -4.57
N LYS A 37 -0.39 4.97 -5.57
CA LYS A 37 -0.38 3.53 -5.86
C LYS A 37 0.19 2.69 -4.71
N LYS A 38 1.28 3.14 -4.10
CA LYS A 38 1.87 2.48 -2.94
C LYS A 38 0.93 2.54 -1.74
N MET A 39 0.32 3.70 -1.51
CA MET A 39 -0.64 3.90 -0.42
C MET A 39 -1.87 3.03 -0.59
N GLU A 40 -2.38 2.90 -1.81
CA GLU A 40 -3.49 2.01 -2.15
C GLU A 40 -3.16 0.55 -1.85
N ALA A 41 -1.98 0.09 -2.27
CA ALA A 41 -1.51 -1.28 -2.04
C ALA A 41 -1.37 -1.59 -0.55
N VAL A 42 -0.74 -0.71 0.22
CA VAL A 42 -0.57 -0.87 1.67
C VAL A 42 -1.92 -0.80 2.39
N SER A 43 -2.80 0.11 2.00
CA SER A 43 -4.14 0.22 2.58
C SER A 43 -4.97 -1.05 2.34
N ALA A 44 -4.87 -1.63 1.16
CA ALA A 44 -5.53 -2.89 0.84
C ALA A 44 -5.00 -4.05 1.70
N GLU A 45 -3.68 -4.15 1.85
CA GLU A 45 -3.04 -5.14 2.72
C GLU A 45 -3.51 -5.00 4.17
N VAL A 46 -3.46 -3.79 4.70
CA VAL A 46 -3.84 -3.52 6.10
C VAL A 46 -5.32 -3.83 6.35
N LYS A 47 -6.20 -3.41 5.45
CA LYS A 47 -7.64 -3.72 5.55
C LYS A 47 -7.93 -5.22 5.49
N ALA A 48 -7.25 -5.94 4.60
CA ALA A 48 -7.44 -7.37 4.44
C ALA A 48 -6.94 -8.17 5.66
N ASN A 49 -5.93 -7.67 6.37
CA ASN A 49 -5.30 -8.37 7.49
C ASN A 49 -5.77 -7.90 8.87
N LYS A 50 -6.59 -6.86 8.94
CA LYS A 50 -7.08 -6.34 10.23
C LYS A 50 -7.99 -7.33 10.92
N LYS A 51 -7.53 -7.86 12.05
CA LYS A 51 -8.27 -8.80 12.93
C LYS A 51 -8.31 -8.33 14.38
N HIS A 52 -7.41 -7.44 14.77
CA HIS A 52 -7.24 -6.95 16.13
C HIS A 52 -7.26 -5.43 16.17
N ASP A 53 -7.28 -4.85 17.37
CA ASP A 53 -7.24 -3.40 17.58
C ASP A 53 -5.82 -2.84 17.66
N THR A 54 -4.83 -3.71 17.80
CA THR A 54 -3.41 -3.36 17.88
C THR A 54 -2.65 -3.89 16.68
N ALA A 55 -1.87 -3.04 16.04
CA ALA A 55 -0.93 -3.40 15.00
C ALA A 55 0.50 -3.40 15.53
N LEU A 56 1.32 -4.33 15.06
CA LEU A 56 2.76 -4.37 15.30
C LEU A 56 3.47 -4.16 13.97
N LEU A 57 4.18 -3.06 13.84
CA LEU A 57 4.97 -2.74 12.66
C LEU A 57 6.44 -3.06 12.91
N LEU A 58 6.95 -4.05 12.19
CA LEU A 58 8.37 -4.40 12.19
C LEU A 58 9.09 -3.52 11.17
N VAL A 59 10.20 -2.92 11.58
CA VAL A 59 10.97 -1.98 10.75
C VAL A 59 12.41 -2.45 10.67
N THR A 60 12.90 -2.66 9.45
CA THR A 60 14.31 -2.97 9.19
C THR A 60 14.85 -2.09 8.07
N PHE A 61 16.18 -1.97 7.98
CA PHE A 61 16.80 -1.29 6.84
C PHE A 61 16.41 -1.94 5.51
N GLY A 62 16.43 -3.27 5.47
CA GLY A 62 16.10 -4.05 4.28
C GLY A 62 17.32 -4.76 3.70
N SER A 63 17.06 -5.62 2.73
CA SER A 63 18.08 -6.32 1.95
C SER A 63 17.53 -6.69 0.58
N THR A 64 18.43 -6.78 -0.40
CA THR A 64 18.12 -7.18 -1.78
C THR A 64 18.53 -8.62 -2.10
N TRP A 65 19.08 -9.35 -1.13
CA TRP A 65 19.50 -10.73 -1.26
C TRP A 65 18.36 -11.71 -1.01
N ASP A 66 18.44 -12.89 -1.60
CA ASP A 66 17.38 -13.90 -1.50
C ASP A 66 17.30 -14.52 -0.09
N ALA A 67 18.44 -14.87 0.50
CA ALA A 67 18.48 -15.51 1.82
C ALA A 67 17.82 -14.67 2.93
N PRO A 68 18.08 -13.35 3.06
CA PRO A 68 17.38 -12.52 4.03
C PRO A 68 15.85 -12.44 3.85
N GLN A 69 15.33 -12.64 2.64
CA GLN A 69 13.88 -12.62 2.42
C GLN A 69 13.16 -13.71 3.21
N GLU A 70 13.72 -14.92 3.23
CA GLU A 70 13.19 -16.03 4.02
C GLU A 70 13.30 -15.73 5.53
N THR A 71 14.39 -15.10 5.95
CA THR A 71 14.57 -14.67 7.34
C THR A 71 13.52 -13.65 7.75
N PHE A 72 13.25 -12.65 6.92
CA PHE A 72 12.22 -11.63 7.21
C PHE A 72 10.82 -12.23 7.30
N LYS A 73 10.50 -13.15 6.39
CA LYS A 73 9.25 -13.89 6.43
C LYS A 73 9.13 -14.72 7.72
N GLY A 74 10.16 -15.45 8.08
CA GLY A 74 10.23 -16.22 9.33
C GLY A 74 10.09 -15.34 10.57
N MET A 75 10.73 -14.19 10.60
CA MET A 75 10.58 -13.20 11.68
C MET A 75 9.15 -12.72 11.82
N LYS A 76 8.53 -12.33 10.71
CA LYS A 76 7.12 -11.89 10.70
C LYS A 76 6.21 -12.96 11.29
N GLU A 77 6.40 -14.22 10.89
CA GLU A 77 5.65 -15.36 11.40
C GLU A 77 5.88 -15.60 12.90
N GLN A 78 7.11 -15.51 13.36
CA GLN A 78 7.45 -15.66 14.78
C GLN A 78 6.83 -14.58 15.64
N PHE A 79 6.89 -13.32 15.20
CA PHE A 79 6.23 -12.22 15.90
C PHE A 79 4.70 -12.39 15.92
N ALA A 80 4.11 -12.83 14.82
CA ALA A 80 2.67 -13.09 14.75
C ALA A 80 2.23 -14.21 15.71
N LYS A 81 3.02 -15.23 15.88
CA LYS A 81 2.77 -16.31 16.87
C LYS A 81 2.95 -15.83 18.30
N LYS A 82 4.01 -15.08 18.57
CA LYS A 82 4.30 -14.58 19.91
C LYS A 82 3.30 -13.52 20.38
N PHE A 83 2.85 -12.66 19.48
CA PHE A 83 1.89 -11.59 19.75
C PHE A 83 0.58 -11.87 18.99
N SER A 84 -0.08 -12.95 19.34
CA SER A 84 -1.30 -13.42 18.66
C SER A 84 -2.49 -12.48 18.76
N ASN A 85 -2.42 -11.46 19.62
CA ASN A 85 -3.42 -10.39 19.80
C ASN A 85 -3.11 -9.13 18.98
N MET A 86 -2.08 -9.16 18.14
CA MET A 86 -1.66 -8.06 17.27
C MET A 86 -1.63 -8.50 15.82
N ASP A 87 -1.90 -7.57 14.92
CA ASP A 87 -1.69 -7.76 13.49
C ASP A 87 -0.29 -7.29 13.13
N VAL A 88 0.51 -8.15 12.50
CA VAL A 88 1.94 -7.90 12.25
C VAL A 88 2.16 -7.47 10.81
N TYR A 89 2.85 -6.36 10.64
CA TYR A 89 3.28 -5.80 9.35
C TYR A 89 4.79 -5.65 9.32
N PHE A 90 5.37 -5.64 8.12
CA PHE A 90 6.81 -5.58 7.90
C PHE A 90 7.16 -4.46 6.93
N SER A 91 8.15 -3.63 7.26
CA SER A 91 8.54 -2.48 6.45
C SER A 91 10.05 -2.33 6.32
N PHE A 92 10.47 -1.70 5.22
CA PHE A 92 11.86 -1.33 4.96
C PHE A 92 12.04 0.18 5.06
N THR A 93 13.21 0.62 5.51
CA THR A 93 13.55 2.05 5.51
C THR A 93 14.41 2.46 4.30
N SER A 94 15.15 1.51 3.70
CA SER A 94 15.99 1.80 2.53
C SER A 94 15.18 1.82 1.25
N GLU A 95 15.07 2.99 0.64
CA GLU A 95 14.40 3.17 -0.66
C GLU A 95 15.10 2.38 -1.78
N ILE A 96 16.42 2.31 -1.75
CA ILE A 96 17.20 1.54 -2.71
C ILE A 96 16.86 0.05 -2.59
N CYS A 97 16.79 -0.49 -1.38
CA CYS A 97 16.39 -1.88 -1.15
C CYS A 97 14.97 -2.13 -1.65
N MET A 98 14.03 -1.24 -1.34
CA MET A 98 12.64 -1.37 -1.80
C MET A 98 12.54 -1.36 -3.33
N THR A 99 13.22 -0.46 -4.00
CA THR A 99 13.24 -0.36 -5.47
C THR A 99 13.82 -1.61 -6.12
N ARG A 100 14.95 -2.11 -5.62
CA ARG A 100 15.58 -3.32 -6.15
C ARG A 100 14.77 -4.59 -5.86
N CYS A 101 14.15 -4.67 -4.69
CA CYS A 101 13.24 -5.77 -4.36
C CYS A 101 12.02 -5.79 -5.27
N ALA A 102 11.43 -4.63 -5.56
CA ALA A 102 10.28 -4.52 -6.46
C ALA A 102 10.60 -5.05 -7.87
N ALA A 103 11.80 -4.81 -8.38
CA ALA A 103 12.26 -5.36 -9.66
C ALA A 103 12.33 -6.89 -9.66
N LYS A 104 12.47 -7.52 -8.50
CA LYS A 104 12.45 -8.98 -8.32
C LYS A 104 11.06 -9.54 -7.96
N GLY A 105 10.03 -8.70 -7.89
CA GLY A 105 8.68 -9.07 -7.50
C GLY A 105 8.42 -9.07 -5.99
N TRP A 106 9.35 -8.61 -5.18
CA TRP A 106 9.18 -8.45 -3.73
C TRP A 106 8.80 -7.03 -3.38
N ASN A 107 7.56 -6.83 -2.96
CA ASN A 107 7.03 -5.50 -2.66
C ASN A 107 7.15 -5.19 -1.16
N TYR A 108 8.05 -4.29 -0.84
CA TYR A 108 8.20 -3.71 0.49
C TYR A 108 7.92 -2.22 0.44
N TYR A 109 7.37 -1.70 1.53
CA TYR A 109 6.97 -0.30 1.63
C TYR A 109 7.57 0.34 2.88
N ALA A 110 7.74 1.66 2.84
CA ALA A 110 8.27 2.42 3.96
C ALA A 110 7.31 2.44 5.16
N PRO A 111 7.83 2.61 6.39
CA PRO A 111 7.00 2.67 7.59
C PRO A 111 5.92 3.73 7.55
N SER A 112 6.16 4.87 6.91
CA SER A 112 5.19 5.95 6.77
C SER A 112 3.89 5.51 6.09
N PHE A 113 3.97 4.67 5.06
CA PHE A 113 2.79 4.11 4.39
C PHE A 113 1.98 3.22 5.32
N TYR A 114 2.66 2.37 6.09
CA TYR A 114 1.99 1.48 7.05
C TYR A 114 1.37 2.26 8.21
N LEU A 115 2.04 3.26 8.74
CA LEU A 115 1.51 4.07 9.83
C LEU A 115 0.25 4.82 9.40
N GLU A 116 0.25 5.39 8.21
CA GLU A 116 -0.93 6.04 7.64
C GLU A 116 -2.09 5.04 7.42
N ALA A 117 -1.81 3.91 6.79
CA ALA A 117 -2.80 2.87 6.52
C ALA A 117 -3.39 2.27 7.81
N ILE A 118 -2.55 2.04 8.82
CA ILE A 118 -2.94 1.55 10.14
C ILE A 118 -3.88 2.55 10.83
N GLY A 119 -3.54 3.84 10.77
CA GLY A 119 -4.40 4.89 11.30
C GLY A 119 -5.75 4.96 10.60
N LEU A 120 -5.76 4.92 9.28
CA LEU A 120 -6.98 4.95 8.46
C LEU A 120 -7.85 3.70 8.64
N ALA A 121 -7.26 2.55 8.94
CA ALA A 121 -7.98 1.30 9.18
C ALA A 121 -8.66 1.25 10.55
N GLY A 122 -8.41 2.22 11.43
CA GLY A 122 -9.06 2.33 12.73
C GLY A 122 -8.42 1.49 13.83
N TYR A 123 -7.13 1.17 13.73
CA TYR A 123 -6.39 0.58 14.84
C TYR A 123 -6.34 1.57 16.02
N LYS A 124 -6.51 1.06 17.23
CA LYS A 124 -6.43 1.86 18.46
C LYS A 124 -5.00 2.10 18.92
N THR A 125 -4.12 1.15 18.63
CA THR A 125 -2.72 1.18 19.06
C THR A 125 -1.82 0.62 17.96
N VAL A 126 -0.66 1.24 17.78
CA VAL A 126 0.41 0.71 16.95
C VAL A 126 1.68 0.61 17.77
N CYS A 127 2.29 -0.56 17.75
CA CYS A 127 3.62 -0.79 18.30
C CYS A 127 4.61 -0.86 17.15
N VAL A 128 5.78 -0.25 17.32
CA VAL A 128 6.85 -0.27 16.31
C VAL A 128 8.07 -0.97 16.90
N GLN A 129 8.53 -1.99 16.21
CA GLN A 129 9.73 -2.74 16.59
C GLN A 129 10.79 -2.57 15.51
N SER A 130 11.90 -1.96 15.88
CA SER A 130 13.11 -1.92 15.05
C SER A 130 13.87 -3.25 15.17
N LEU A 131 14.31 -3.73 14.02
CA LEU A 131 15.06 -4.98 13.89
C LEU A 131 16.52 -4.72 13.53
#